data_ccbf66af7471293161ddc507049949a8
#
_entry.id   ccbf66af7471293161ddc507049949a8
#
_cell.length_a   1.000
_cell.length_b   1.000
_cell.length_c   1.000
_cell.angle_alpha   90.00
_cell.angle_beta   90.00
_cell.angle_gamma   90.00
#
_symmetry.space_group_name_H-M   'P 1'
#
loop_
_entity.id
_entity.type
_entity.pdbx_description
1 polymer ?
#
loop_
_entity_poly.entity_id
_entity_poly.type
_entity_poly.pdbx_seq_one_letter_code
_entity_poly.pdbx_strand_id
1 'polypeptide(L)'
;MSNTKTKTPAKASARKRRADAERSIASIIDAALEALAIDPDASMAEIARRAGVVRATVYMHFPTRESLLDAVMEHAVGQVAEATSGAEPTQGEPEEALERVLRATWHKLSDFHTLLAINTSRLPASELHRRHEPVMSLFVPLIERGQEKGVFRSDLPVAWHLAMVRAIAHAASAEVRSGRIEESSVEDALIATALNALSPS
;
A
#
# COMPACT_ATOMS: atom_id res chain seq x y z
N MET A 1 41.46 -35.37 14.79
CA MET A 1 41.84 -34.14 14.06
C MET A 1 40.60 -33.30 13.88
N SER A 2 40.34 -32.36 14.81
CA SER A 2 39.14 -31.53 14.81
C SER A 2 39.42 -30.25 13.98
N ASN A 3 38.70 -30.10 12.90
CA ASN A 3 38.77 -28.90 12.05
C ASN A 3 37.72 -27.86 12.47
N THR A 4 38.08 -27.01 13.42
CA THR A 4 37.25 -25.90 13.89
C THR A 4 37.28 -24.79 12.85
N LYS A 5 36.29 -24.71 11.94
CA LYS A 5 36.12 -23.59 11.01
C LYS A 5 35.83 -22.31 11.79
N THR A 6 36.84 -21.51 12.00
CA THR A 6 36.77 -20.14 12.57
C THR A 6 35.97 -19.26 11.62
N LYS A 7 34.75 -18.93 12.00
CA LYS A 7 33.84 -18.03 11.25
C LYS A 7 34.44 -16.63 11.25
N THR A 8 34.90 -16.16 10.11
CA THR A 8 35.70 -14.93 9.93
C THR A 8 34.98 -13.69 10.49
N PRO A 9 35.60 -12.89 11.38
CA PRO A 9 34.99 -11.74 12.05
C PRO A 9 34.51 -10.64 11.10
N ALA A 10 35.08 -10.54 9.90
CA ALA A 10 34.67 -9.59 8.86
C ALA A 10 33.23 -9.83 8.34
N LYS A 11 32.77 -11.10 8.22
CA LYS A 11 31.39 -11.44 7.80
C LYS A 11 30.36 -11.09 8.89
N ALA A 12 30.72 -11.24 10.16
CA ALA A 12 29.84 -10.87 11.28
C ALA A 12 29.67 -9.35 11.38
N SER A 13 30.74 -8.58 11.20
CA SER A 13 30.71 -7.11 11.19
C SER A 13 29.93 -6.54 9.99
N ALA A 14 30.08 -7.13 8.81
CA ALA A 14 29.33 -6.75 7.62
C ALA A 14 27.83 -7.03 7.77
N ARG A 15 27.45 -8.19 8.35
CA ARG A 15 26.07 -8.55 8.66
C ARG A 15 25.42 -7.59 9.68
N LYS A 16 26.17 -7.22 10.73
CA LYS A 16 25.68 -6.26 11.75
C LYS A 16 25.42 -4.89 11.12
N ARG A 17 26.38 -4.36 10.32
CA ARG A 17 26.20 -3.07 9.64
C ARG A 17 25.00 -3.07 8.69
N ARG A 18 24.75 -4.17 7.97
CA ARG A 18 23.59 -4.31 7.09
C ARG A 18 22.28 -4.30 7.88
N ALA A 19 22.21 -5.05 8.98
CA ALA A 19 21.04 -5.05 9.85
C ALA A 19 20.80 -3.68 10.52
N ASP A 20 21.86 -2.94 10.86
CA ASP A 20 21.75 -1.59 11.41
C ASP A 20 21.23 -0.61 10.33
N ALA A 21 21.69 -0.72 9.09
CA ALA A 21 21.20 0.09 7.97
C ALA A 21 19.73 -0.22 7.64
N GLU A 22 19.33 -1.49 7.60
CA GLU A 22 17.95 -1.91 7.37
C GLU A 22 17.02 -1.38 8.46
N ARG A 23 17.44 -1.41 9.74
CA ARG A 23 16.67 -0.83 10.86
C ARG A 23 16.53 0.69 10.73
N SER A 24 17.61 1.39 10.34
CA SER A 24 17.57 2.82 10.12
C SER A 24 16.62 3.21 9.00
N ILE A 25 16.63 2.47 7.89
CA ILE A 25 15.72 2.66 6.76
C ILE A 25 14.26 2.47 7.22
N ALA A 26 13.94 1.37 7.90
CA ALA A 26 12.59 1.12 8.41
C ALA A 26 12.13 2.24 9.36
N SER A 27 12.95 2.63 10.34
CA SER A 27 12.63 3.72 11.26
C SER A 27 12.40 5.06 10.56
N ILE A 28 13.14 5.36 9.48
CA ILE A 28 12.95 6.59 8.70
C ILE A 28 11.64 6.53 7.91
N ILE A 29 11.28 5.37 7.33
CA ILE A 29 10.04 5.19 6.58
C ILE A 29 8.83 5.33 7.52
N ASP A 30 8.85 4.68 8.70
CA ASP A 30 7.79 4.77 9.69
C ASP A 30 7.59 6.21 10.17
N ALA A 31 8.69 6.90 10.51
CA ALA A 31 8.66 8.30 10.92
C ALA A 31 8.16 9.23 9.80
N ALA A 32 8.46 8.91 8.54
CA ALA A 32 7.98 9.66 7.39
C ALA A 32 6.47 9.46 7.19
N LEU A 33 5.95 8.24 7.33
CA LEU A 33 4.51 7.97 7.30
C LEU A 33 3.77 8.78 8.36
N GLU A 34 4.23 8.75 9.62
CA GLU A 34 3.63 9.53 10.70
C GLU A 34 3.68 11.04 10.45
N ALA A 35 4.84 11.54 9.98
CA ALA A 35 5.01 12.97 9.72
C ALA A 35 4.10 13.45 8.58
N LEU A 36 4.05 12.69 7.47
CA LEU A 36 3.26 13.03 6.28
C LEU A 36 1.75 12.91 6.53
N ALA A 37 1.30 12.03 7.43
CA ALA A 37 -0.09 11.94 7.85
C ALA A 37 -0.58 13.24 8.52
N ILE A 38 0.31 13.91 9.27
CA ILE A 38 0.01 15.16 9.99
C ILE A 38 0.24 16.37 9.10
N ASP A 39 1.35 16.42 8.39
CA ASP A 39 1.77 17.51 7.51
C ASP A 39 2.31 16.95 6.19
N PRO A 40 1.56 17.09 5.07
CA PRO A 40 1.99 16.64 3.74
C PRO A 40 3.34 17.24 3.30
N ASP A 41 3.70 18.40 3.85
CA ASP A 41 4.94 19.14 3.53
C ASP A 41 6.06 18.91 4.57
N ALA A 42 5.87 17.95 5.50
CA ALA A 42 6.87 17.63 6.53
C ALA A 42 8.27 17.51 5.94
N SER A 43 9.24 18.23 6.57
CA SER A 43 10.60 18.32 6.04
C SER A 43 11.46 17.09 6.38
N MET A 44 12.52 16.86 5.59
CA MET A 44 13.53 15.82 5.86
C MET A 44 14.16 15.97 7.25
N ALA A 45 14.24 17.20 7.79
CA ALA A 45 14.75 17.44 9.12
C ALA A 45 13.76 17.00 10.22
N GLU A 46 12.48 17.25 10.02
CA GLU A 46 11.41 16.80 10.91
C GLU A 46 11.33 15.26 10.94
N ILE A 47 11.40 14.63 9.77
CA ILE A 47 11.43 13.17 9.65
C ILE A 47 12.63 12.57 10.36
N ALA A 48 13.84 13.16 10.20
CA ALA A 48 15.03 12.73 10.92
C ALA A 48 14.86 12.81 12.45
N ARG A 49 14.26 13.90 12.93
CA ARG A 49 13.97 14.10 14.35
C ARG A 49 13.02 13.03 14.90
N ARG A 50 11.93 12.72 14.17
CA ARG A 50 10.96 11.68 14.56
C ARG A 50 11.57 10.28 14.52
N ALA A 51 12.39 9.98 13.51
CA ALA A 51 13.10 8.71 13.39
C ALA A 51 14.22 8.52 14.44
N GLY A 52 14.55 9.55 15.23
CA GLY A 52 15.64 9.48 16.21
C GLY A 52 17.02 9.38 15.57
N VAL A 53 17.19 9.85 14.32
CA VAL A 53 18.47 9.83 13.60
C VAL A 53 18.93 11.25 13.24
N VAL A 54 20.24 11.40 12.98
CA VAL A 54 20.76 12.68 12.46
C VAL A 54 20.35 12.87 11.00
N ARG A 55 20.15 14.13 10.59
CA ARG A 55 19.73 14.49 9.23
C ARG A 55 20.64 13.88 8.15
N ALA A 56 21.95 13.79 8.41
CA ALA A 56 22.90 13.16 7.49
C ALA A 56 22.59 11.69 7.23
N THR A 57 22.06 10.96 8.22
CA THR A 57 21.64 9.55 8.06
C THR A 57 20.45 9.44 7.11
N VAL A 58 19.48 10.36 7.18
CA VAL A 58 18.34 10.36 6.25
C VAL A 58 18.83 10.61 4.82
N TYR A 59 19.68 11.63 4.60
CA TYR A 59 20.23 11.92 3.27
C TYR A 59 21.17 10.85 2.72
N MET A 60 21.81 10.07 3.59
CA MET A 60 22.62 8.93 3.18
C MET A 60 21.77 7.81 2.57
N HIS A 61 20.56 7.58 3.09
CA HIS A 61 19.65 6.57 2.59
C HIS A 61 18.71 7.10 1.49
N PHE A 62 18.26 8.34 1.63
CA PHE A 62 17.31 9.02 0.75
C PHE A 62 17.87 10.38 0.32
N PRO A 63 18.65 10.43 -0.77
CA PRO A 63 19.34 11.66 -1.20
C PRO A 63 18.40 12.83 -1.50
N THR A 64 17.15 12.55 -1.88
CA THR A 64 16.12 13.56 -2.18
C THR A 64 14.82 13.25 -1.43
N ARG A 65 13.93 14.26 -1.31
CA ARG A 65 12.59 14.07 -0.78
C ARG A 65 11.80 13.08 -1.64
N GLU A 66 11.95 13.15 -2.96
CA GLU A 66 11.29 12.24 -3.90
C GLU A 66 11.68 10.79 -3.65
N SER A 67 12.99 10.51 -3.45
CA SER A 67 13.45 9.15 -3.15
C SER A 67 12.89 8.61 -1.85
N LEU A 68 12.68 9.46 -0.84
CA LEU A 68 12.01 9.07 0.40
C LEU A 68 10.52 8.82 0.15
N LEU A 69 9.81 9.71 -0.55
CA LEU A 69 8.39 9.53 -0.87
C LEU A 69 8.14 8.26 -1.70
N ASP A 70 9.06 7.92 -2.60
CA ASP A 70 8.99 6.68 -3.37
C ASP A 70 9.11 5.44 -2.48
N ALA A 71 10.06 5.42 -1.55
CA ALA A 71 10.23 4.32 -0.61
C ALA A 71 9.04 4.21 0.37
N VAL A 72 8.51 5.33 0.84
CA VAL A 72 7.30 5.37 1.70
C VAL A 72 6.09 4.83 0.94
N MET A 73 5.90 5.20 -0.34
CA MET A 73 4.84 4.67 -1.18
C MET A 73 4.99 3.16 -1.39
N GLU A 74 6.19 2.69 -1.72
CA GLU A 74 6.45 1.25 -1.91
C GLU A 74 6.12 0.45 -0.63
N HIS A 75 6.52 0.98 0.53
CA HIS A 75 6.20 0.37 1.82
C HIS A 75 4.70 0.33 2.10
N ALA A 76 3.97 1.44 1.87
CA ALA A 76 2.53 1.51 2.06
C ALA A 76 1.78 0.55 1.12
N VAL A 77 2.15 0.51 -0.17
CA VAL A 77 1.58 -0.44 -1.14
C VAL A 77 1.83 -1.89 -0.71
N GLY A 78 3.03 -2.19 -0.20
CA GLY A 78 3.36 -3.50 0.35
C GLY A 78 2.44 -3.89 1.50
N GLN A 79 2.20 -2.99 2.46
CA GLN A 79 1.29 -3.25 3.58
C GLN A 79 -0.17 -3.46 3.12
N VAL A 80 -0.63 -2.68 2.14
CA VAL A 80 -1.96 -2.88 1.55
C VAL A 80 -2.05 -4.22 0.84
N ALA A 81 -1.02 -4.61 0.07
CA ALA A 81 -0.97 -5.91 -0.59
C ALA A 81 -0.97 -7.08 0.39
N GLU A 82 -0.24 -6.98 1.50
CA GLU A 82 -0.26 -7.99 2.58
C GLU A 82 -1.65 -8.12 3.20
N ALA A 83 -2.32 -7.02 3.53
CA ALA A 83 -3.68 -7.03 4.07
C ALA A 83 -4.68 -7.64 3.07
N THR A 84 -4.57 -7.27 1.78
CA THR A 84 -5.40 -7.80 0.69
C THR A 84 -5.20 -9.31 0.53
N SER A 85 -3.95 -9.77 0.51
CA SER A 85 -3.60 -11.19 0.41
C SER A 85 -4.07 -11.99 1.63
N GLY A 86 -3.90 -11.42 2.84
CA GLY A 86 -4.35 -12.01 4.08
C GLY A 86 -5.86 -12.20 4.18
N ALA A 87 -6.64 -11.47 3.39
CA ALA A 87 -8.08 -11.65 3.25
C ALA A 87 -8.48 -12.82 2.31
N GLU A 88 -7.51 -13.60 1.84
CA GLU A 88 -7.73 -14.84 1.08
C GLU A 88 -8.64 -14.65 -0.16
N PRO A 89 -8.23 -13.86 -1.17
CA PRO A 89 -9.07 -13.51 -2.33
C PRO A 89 -9.51 -14.72 -3.15
N THR A 90 -8.82 -15.84 -3.05
CA THR A 90 -9.14 -17.06 -3.79
C THR A 90 -10.06 -18.02 -3.04
N GLN A 91 -10.43 -17.74 -1.79
CA GLN A 91 -11.22 -18.62 -0.94
C GLN A 91 -12.70 -18.19 -0.84
N GLY A 92 -13.61 -19.18 -0.77
CA GLY A 92 -15.05 -18.96 -0.61
C GLY A 92 -15.78 -18.52 -1.90
N GLU A 93 -17.03 -18.10 -1.76
CA GLU A 93 -17.79 -17.56 -2.88
C GLU A 93 -17.26 -16.20 -3.32
N PRO A 94 -17.25 -15.89 -4.65
CA PRO A 94 -16.59 -14.69 -5.14
C PRO A 94 -17.13 -13.38 -4.57
N GLU A 95 -18.44 -13.27 -4.35
CA GLU A 95 -19.06 -12.07 -3.79
C GLU A 95 -18.64 -11.84 -2.34
N GLU A 96 -18.68 -12.89 -1.50
CA GLU A 96 -18.22 -12.84 -0.12
C GLU A 96 -16.71 -12.57 -0.03
N ALA A 97 -15.95 -13.18 -0.94
CA ALA A 97 -14.50 -12.95 -1.03
C ALA A 97 -14.20 -11.49 -1.42
N LEU A 98 -14.96 -10.93 -2.38
CA LEU A 98 -14.78 -9.53 -2.81
C LEU A 98 -15.09 -8.55 -1.68
N GLU A 99 -16.18 -8.76 -0.94
CA GLU A 99 -16.52 -7.95 0.23
C GLU A 99 -15.38 -7.99 1.27
N ARG A 100 -14.96 -9.19 1.64
CA ARG A 100 -13.89 -9.41 2.63
C ARG A 100 -12.57 -8.76 2.21
N VAL A 101 -12.19 -8.91 0.94
CA VAL A 101 -10.96 -8.34 0.39
C VAL A 101 -11.03 -6.82 0.29
N LEU A 102 -12.17 -6.27 -0.16
CA LEU A 102 -12.38 -4.82 -0.20
C LEU A 102 -12.30 -4.20 1.20
N ARG A 103 -12.93 -4.83 2.19
CA ARG A 103 -12.90 -4.38 3.60
C ARG A 103 -11.47 -4.36 4.15
N ALA A 104 -10.72 -5.45 3.99
CA ALA A 104 -9.33 -5.52 4.44
C ALA A 104 -8.43 -4.52 3.72
N THR A 105 -8.62 -4.36 2.41
CA THR A 105 -7.87 -3.40 1.59
C THR A 105 -8.18 -1.97 2.03
N TRP A 106 -9.45 -1.64 2.26
CA TRP A 106 -9.89 -0.32 2.70
C TRP A 106 -9.33 0.03 4.07
N HIS A 107 -9.46 -0.86 5.05
CA HIS A 107 -8.91 -0.65 6.39
C HIS A 107 -7.42 -0.30 6.36
N LYS A 108 -6.66 -0.97 5.48
CA LYS A 108 -5.24 -0.67 5.38
C LYS A 108 -4.95 0.59 4.57
N LEU A 109 -5.75 0.85 3.53
CA LEU A 109 -5.62 2.06 2.72
C LEU A 109 -5.95 3.33 3.53
N SER A 110 -6.87 3.24 4.50
CA SER A 110 -7.26 4.38 5.34
C SER A 110 -6.09 4.96 6.13
N ASP A 111 -5.12 4.14 6.52
CA ASP A 111 -3.87 4.59 7.16
C ASP A 111 -3.04 5.53 6.26
N PHE A 112 -3.28 5.53 4.94
CA PHE A 112 -2.43 6.17 3.93
C PHE A 112 -3.14 7.23 3.07
N HIS A 113 -4.31 7.75 3.49
CA HIS A 113 -5.08 8.72 2.71
C HIS A 113 -4.27 9.95 2.26
N THR A 114 -3.46 10.51 3.17
CA THR A 114 -2.60 11.68 2.86
C THR A 114 -1.50 11.31 1.87
N LEU A 115 -0.84 10.17 2.07
CA LEU A 115 0.20 9.69 1.16
C LEU A 115 -0.37 9.40 -0.24
N LEU A 116 -1.56 8.84 -0.33
CA LEU A 116 -2.25 8.61 -1.60
C LEU A 116 -2.49 9.95 -2.33
N ALA A 117 -2.94 10.99 -1.62
CA ALA A 117 -3.13 12.32 -2.19
C ALA A 117 -1.82 12.95 -2.68
N ILE A 118 -0.75 12.86 -1.89
CA ILE A 118 0.59 13.33 -2.28
C ILE A 118 1.03 12.65 -3.58
N ASN A 119 0.91 11.32 -3.66
CA ASN A 119 1.36 10.58 -4.84
C ASN A 119 0.48 10.82 -6.06
N THR A 120 -0.85 10.96 -5.88
CA THR A 120 -1.78 11.28 -6.97
C THR A 120 -1.49 12.66 -7.58
N SER A 121 -1.07 13.63 -6.79
CA SER A 121 -0.68 14.96 -7.31
C SER A 121 0.71 15.00 -7.94
N ARG A 122 1.63 14.13 -7.50
CA ARG A 122 3.05 14.11 -7.89
C ARG A 122 3.34 13.24 -9.10
N LEU A 123 2.65 12.10 -9.23
CA LEU A 123 2.98 11.07 -10.21
C LEU A 123 2.00 11.05 -11.39
N PRO A 124 2.48 10.79 -12.62
CA PRO A 124 1.59 10.56 -13.75
C PRO A 124 0.75 9.27 -13.53
N ALA A 125 -0.43 9.23 -14.16
CA ALA A 125 -1.38 8.13 -14.01
C ALA A 125 -0.79 6.73 -14.35
N SER A 126 0.09 6.66 -15.36
CA SER A 126 0.76 5.42 -15.74
C SER A 126 1.69 4.89 -14.63
N GLU A 127 2.41 5.78 -13.95
CA GLU A 127 3.29 5.44 -12.86
C GLU A 127 2.50 5.01 -11.62
N LEU A 128 1.42 5.71 -11.29
CA LEU A 128 0.48 5.31 -10.25
C LEU A 128 -0.10 3.92 -10.53
N HIS A 129 -0.53 3.65 -11.77
CA HIS A 129 -1.04 2.33 -12.16
C HIS A 129 0.00 1.24 -11.90
N ARG A 130 1.22 1.44 -12.39
CA ARG A 130 2.32 0.48 -12.20
C ARG A 130 2.61 0.22 -10.72
N ARG A 131 2.62 1.25 -9.89
CA ARG A 131 2.90 1.12 -8.45
C ARG A 131 1.78 0.44 -7.66
N HIS A 132 0.54 0.50 -8.13
CA HIS A 132 -0.58 -0.21 -7.51
C HIS A 132 -0.73 -1.66 -7.98
N GLU A 133 0.03 -2.09 -8.99
CA GLU A 133 -0.02 -3.45 -9.53
C GLU A 133 0.09 -4.56 -8.47
N PRO A 134 0.97 -4.46 -7.44
CA PRO A 134 1.06 -5.48 -6.40
C PRO A 134 -0.25 -5.74 -5.64
N VAL A 135 -1.09 -4.71 -5.50
CA VAL A 135 -2.42 -4.83 -4.88
C VAL A 135 -3.45 -5.30 -5.91
N MET A 136 -3.48 -4.67 -7.08
CA MET A 136 -4.50 -4.93 -8.11
C MET A 136 -4.43 -6.33 -8.67
N SER A 137 -3.24 -6.91 -8.83
CA SER A 137 -3.06 -8.29 -9.32
C SER A 137 -3.71 -9.34 -8.40
N LEU A 138 -3.88 -9.05 -7.11
CA LEU A 138 -4.54 -9.96 -6.17
C LEU A 138 -6.05 -10.08 -6.40
N PHE A 139 -6.66 -9.08 -7.04
CA PHE A 139 -8.09 -9.11 -7.39
C PHE A 139 -8.37 -9.87 -8.69
N VAL A 140 -7.37 -10.03 -9.58
CA VAL A 140 -7.56 -10.68 -10.90
C VAL A 140 -8.24 -12.05 -10.78
N PRO A 141 -7.65 -13.04 -10.04
CA PRO A 141 -8.22 -14.39 -9.96
C PRO A 141 -9.60 -14.40 -9.28
N LEU A 142 -9.86 -13.44 -8.39
CA LEU A 142 -11.16 -13.31 -7.74
C LEU A 142 -12.24 -12.87 -8.75
N ILE A 143 -11.95 -11.85 -9.55
CA ILE A 143 -12.91 -11.33 -10.55
C ILE A 143 -13.13 -12.36 -11.67
N GLU A 144 -12.06 -13.00 -12.18
CA GLU A 144 -12.16 -14.06 -13.18
C GLU A 144 -13.06 -15.21 -12.70
N ARG A 145 -12.84 -15.68 -11.47
CA ARG A 145 -13.67 -16.73 -10.86
C ARG A 145 -15.14 -16.32 -10.72
N GLY A 146 -15.40 -15.04 -10.38
CA GLY A 146 -16.76 -14.50 -10.30
C GLY A 146 -17.44 -14.42 -11.67
N GLN A 147 -16.71 -14.06 -12.71
CA GLN A 147 -17.20 -14.08 -14.10
C GLN A 147 -17.48 -15.50 -14.59
N GLU A 148 -16.60 -16.47 -14.31
CA GLU A 148 -16.79 -17.88 -14.63
C GLU A 148 -18.04 -18.48 -13.96
N LYS A 149 -18.31 -18.09 -12.70
CA LYS A 149 -19.51 -18.50 -11.96
C LYS A 149 -20.77 -17.72 -12.35
N GLY A 150 -20.65 -16.67 -13.16
CA GLY A 150 -21.78 -15.82 -13.55
C GLY A 150 -22.31 -14.90 -12.44
N VAL A 151 -21.60 -14.76 -11.32
CA VAL A 151 -21.96 -13.84 -10.23
C VAL A 151 -21.38 -12.44 -10.45
N PHE A 152 -20.35 -12.32 -11.29
CA PHE A 152 -19.88 -11.03 -11.79
C PHE A 152 -20.10 -10.92 -13.29
N ARG A 153 -20.43 -9.72 -13.77
CA ARG A 153 -20.66 -9.43 -15.18
C ARG A 153 -19.41 -9.71 -16.01
N SER A 154 -19.60 -10.40 -17.14
CA SER A 154 -18.52 -10.80 -18.06
C SER A 154 -18.52 -10.02 -19.37
N ASP A 155 -19.46 -9.07 -19.55
CA ASP A 155 -19.53 -8.18 -20.71
C ASP A 155 -18.45 -7.10 -20.73
N LEU A 156 -17.75 -6.90 -19.58
CA LEU A 156 -16.62 -6.00 -19.43
C LEU A 156 -15.36 -6.77 -19.04
N PRO A 157 -14.19 -6.35 -19.52
CA PRO A 157 -12.92 -7.02 -19.20
C PRO A 157 -12.54 -6.83 -17.73
N VAL A 158 -11.82 -7.81 -17.16
CA VAL A 158 -11.27 -7.76 -15.79
C VAL A 158 -10.51 -6.45 -15.53
N ALA A 159 -9.71 -5.99 -16.49
CA ALA A 159 -8.97 -4.74 -16.38
C ALA A 159 -9.85 -3.50 -16.12
N TRP A 160 -11.09 -3.50 -16.66
CA TRP A 160 -12.06 -2.44 -16.39
C TRP A 160 -12.56 -2.49 -14.94
N HIS A 161 -12.89 -3.68 -14.44
CA HIS A 161 -13.32 -3.87 -13.06
C HIS A 161 -12.23 -3.44 -12.07
N LEU A 162 -10.97 -3.78 -12.34
CA LEU A 162 -9.84 -3.32 -11.53
C LEU A 162 -9.67 -1.80 -11.55
N ALA A 163 -9.80 -1.18 -12.73
CA ALA A 163 -9.73 0.27 -12.86
C ALA A 163 -10.84 0.96 -12.05
N MET A 164 -12.05 0.41 -12.09
CA MET A 164 -13.20 0.91 -11.36
C MET A 164 -13.04 0.77 -9.84
N VAL A 165 -12.67 -0.42 -9.35
CA VAL A 165 -12.41 -0.66 -7.90
C VAL A 165 -11.37 0.33 -7.38
N ARG A 166 -10.28 0.50 -8.10
CA ARG A 166 -9.25 1.48 -7.75
C ARG A 166 -9.79 2.91 -7.74
N ALA A 167 -10.56 3.30 -8.78
CA ALA A 167 -11.13 4.64 -8.88
C ALA A 167 -12.09 4.96 -7.72
N ILE A 168 -12.95 4.01 -7.34
CA ILE A 168 -13.86 4.13 -6.19
C ILE A 168 -13.07 4.29 -4.89
N ALA A 169 -12.05 3.47 -4.66
CA ALA A 169 -11.21 3.56 -3.46
C ALA A 169 -10.47 4.90 -3.36
N HIS A 170 -9.95 5.43 -4.48
CA HIS A 170 -9.31 6.75 -4.52
C HIS A 170 -10.32 7.89 -4.27
N ALA A 171 -11.52 7.80 -4.86
CA ALA A 171 -12.58 8.78 -4.61
C ALA A 171 -13.01 8.76 -3.13
N ALA A 172 -13.25 7.59 -2.56
CA ALA A 172 -13.59 7.41 -1.16
C ALA A 172 -12.53 8.03 -0.24
N SER A 173 -11.25 7.74 -0.49
CA SER A 173 -10.12 8.31 0.23
C SER A 173 -10.08 9.85 0.16
N ALA A 174 -10.38 10.44 -1.01
CA ALA A 174 -10.43 11.89 -1.17
C ALA A 174 -11.59 12.53 -0.40
N GLU A 175 -12.77 11.89 -0.37
CA GLU A 175 -13.94 12.37 0.35
C GLU A 175 -13.72 12.36 1.88
N VAL A 176 -13.16 11.26 2.41
CA VAL A 176 -12.79 11.15 3.84
C VAL A 176 -11.78 12.24 4.21
N ARG A 177 -10.69 12.35 3.46
CA ARG A 177 -9.65 13.34 3.72
C ARG A 177 -10.16 14.78 3.68
N SER A 178 -11.15 15.08 2.83
CA SER A 178 -11.77 16.41 2.76
C SER A 178 -12.80 16.69 3.85
N GLY A 179 -13.13 15.68 4.67
CA GLY A 179 -14.16 15.75 5.70
C GLY A 179 -15.59 15.83 5.16
N ARG A 180 -15.81 15.54 3.85
CA ARG A 180 -17.15 15.54 3.25
C ARG A 180 -17.95 14.29 3.61
N ILE A 181 -17.28 13.17 3.84
CA ILE A 181 -17.90 11.92 4.29
C ILE A 181 -17.10 11.40 5.48
N GLU A 182 -17.79 10.92 6.49
CA GLU A 182 -17.16 10.27 7.64
C GLU A 182 -16.60 8.89 7.25
N GLU A 183 -15.43 8.55 7.75
CA GLU A 183 -14.74 7.28 7.43
C GLU A 183 -15.59 6.06 7.73
N SER A 184 -16.34 6.08 8.84
CA SER A 184 -17.27 5.00 9.24
C SER A 184 -18.39 4.73 8.23
N SER A 185 -18.76 5.73 7.41
CA SER A 185 -19.84 5.62 6.41
C SER A 185 -19.33 5.23 5.03
N VAL A 186 -18.05 5.45 4.76
CA VAL A 186 -17.46 5.24 3.44
C VAL A 186 -17.20 3.76 3.14
N GLU A 187 -16.83 2.97 4.13
CA GLU A 187 -16.50 1.56 3.94
C GLU A 187 -17.66 0.78 3.31
N ASP A 188 -18.84 0.84 3.94
CA ASP A 188 -20.02 0.12 3.44
C ASP A 188 -20.46 0.67 2.08
N ALA A 189 -20.39 1.99 1.87
CA ALA A 189 -20.73 2.61 0.59
C ALA A 189 -19.78 2.18 -0.53
N LEU A 190 -18.47 2.09 -0.25
CA LEU A 190 -17.46 1.60 -1.18
C LEU A 190 -17.73 0.16 -1.58
N ILE A 191 -17.95 -0.72 -0.59
CA ILE A 191 -18.20 -2.14 -0.80
C ILE A 191 -19.48 -2.35 -1.61
N ALA A 192 -20.59 -1.72 -1.18
CA ALA A 192 -21.88 -1.83 -1.88
C ALA A 192 -21.78 -1.32 -3.32
N THR A 193 -21.07 -0.19 -3.55
CA THR A 193 -20.88 0.36 -4.89
C THR A 193 -20.08 -0.58 -5.77
N ALA A 194 -18.98 -1.15 -5.25
CA ALA A 194 -18.15 -2.09 -6.01
C ALA A 194 -18.91 -3.37 -6.35
N LEU A 195 -19.61 -3.99 -5.40
CA LEU A 195 -20.42 -5.19 -5.62
C LEU A 195 -21.52 -4.95 -6.67
N ASN A 196 -22.28 -3.87 -6.53
CA ASN A 196 -23.34 -3.52 -7.47
C ASN A 196 -22.80 -3.28 -8.90
N ALA A 197 -21.64 -2.65 -9.02
CA ALA A 197 -21.04 -2.37 -10.32
C ALA A 197 -20.47 -3.63 -11.01
N LEU A 198 -20.12 -4.68 -10.25
CA LEU A 198 -19.70 -5.97 -10.77
C LEU A 198 -20.86 -6.93 -10.98
N SER A 199 -22.06 -6.68 -10.45
CA SER A 199 -23.22 -7.56 -10.60
C SER A 199 -23.62 -7.74 -12.08
N PRO A 200 -24.12 -8.92 -12.45
CA PRO A 200 -24.71 -9.13 -13.78
C PRO A 200 -25.85 -8.15 -14.05
N SER A 201 -26.02 -7.80 -15.34
CA SER A 201 -27.10 -6.91 -15.80
C SER A 201 -28.45 -7.62 -15.80
#